data_06d7909062dae679e401eb1d74c6fcfc
#
_entry.id   06d7909062dae679e401eb1d74c6fcfc
#
_cell.length_a   1.000
_cell.length_b   1.000
_cell.length_c   1.000
_cell.angle_alpha   90.00
_cell.angle_beta   90.00
_cell.angle_gamma   90.00
#
_symmetry.space_group_name_H-M   'P 1'
#
loop_
_entity.id
_entity.type
_entity.pdbx_description
1 polymer ?
#
loop_
_entity_poly.entity_id
_entity_poly.type
_entity_poly.pdbx_seq_one_letter_code
_entity_poly.pdbx_strand_id
1 'polypeptide(L)'
;MKKKGAILGTLVLIFTLVTASFVGAKALYESKAVPKGERHHITEIVKNNSKWEKVATGSGFMEGINFDRQGNIWMVSPPTGEIFTIKNGKVVTVNKTPMPIGAKFHKDGRLFITDGTGELYAYNSKTKKRETIVNSYKGKPLNGLNDLVFDEKGGIYFTEPMGSSATHPTGRVFYLPPNSKEAVLFSENIAYPNGIALSADGQRVYISEFNKNQILSVPSLSAADARETPFVFARFEGGIGPDGLTVDAEGNLYVAHFQAGEIVVVDSSGFDYGTIRLPEDAGTFVTNLAFYDGYLYITESLKNEVWRIKVNNTGLTPSGLK
;
A
#
# COMPACT_ATOMS: atom_id res chain seq x y z
N MET A 1 -5.57 -6.88 67.95
CA MET A 1 -4.43 -7.26 67.14
C MET A 1 -4.86 -8.27 66.11
N LYS A 2 -5.03 -7.88 64.85
CA LYS A 2 -5.07 -8.68 63.60
C LYS A 2 -5.78 -7.88 62.52
N LYS A 3 -5.05 -7.01 61.81
CA LYS A 3 -5.44 -6.44 60.51
C LYS A 3 -4.28 -5.64 59.90
N LYS A 4 -3.07 -6.17 59.86
CA LYS A 4 -1.93 -5.51 59.16
C LYS A 4 -1.21 -6.39 58.15
N GLY A 5 -1.68 -7.65 57.90
CA GLY A 5 -0.98 -8.57 57.01
C GLY A 5 -1.48 -8.63 55.58
N ALA A 6 -2.71 -8.16 55.31
CA ALA A 6 -3.34 -8.35 53.99
C ALA A 6 -3.00 -7.26 52.93
N ILE A 7 -2.53 -6.10 53.39
CA ILE A 7 -2.25 -4.98 52.45
C ILE A 7 -0.87 -5.12 51.79
N LEU A 8 0.11 -5.75 52.46
CA LEU A 8 1.45 -5.90 51.93
C LEU A 8 1.57 -6.90 50.76
N GLY A 9 0.77 -7.96 50.83
CA GLY A 9 0.77 -9.00 49.77
C GLY A 9 0.19 -8.54 48.43
N THR A 10 -0.83 -7.69 48.47
CA THR A 10 -1.49 -7.16 47.25
C THR A 10 -0.62 -6.11 46.55
N LEU A 11 0.15 -5.31 47.31
CA LEU A 11 1.03 -4.31 46.72
C LEU A 11 2.26 -4.93 46.03
N VAL A 12 2.79 -6.03 46.57
CA VAL A 12 3.93 -6.75 45.95
C VAL A 12 3.52 -7.47 44.67
N LEU A 13 2.31 -8.01 44.60
CA LEU A 13 1.83 -8.66 43.38
C LEU A 13 1.55 -7.67 42.24
N ILE A 14 1.05 -6.46 42.56
CA ILE A 14 0.80 -5.41 41.56
C ILE A 14 2.14 -4.87 41.04
N PHE A 15 3.16 -4.71 41.90
CA PHE A 15 4.48 -4.24 41.47
C PHE A 15 5.22 -5.27 40.60
N THR A 16 5.11 -6.57 40.88
CA THR A 16 5.74 -7.61 40.06
C THR A 16 5.04 -7.80 38.73
N LEU A 17 3.71 -7.64 38.63
CA LEU A 17 2.98 -7.68 37.35
C LEU A 17 3.31 -6.47 36.46
N VAL A 18 3.41 -5.27 37.02
CA VAL A 18 3.77 -4.06 36.28
C VAL A 18 5.22 -4.12 35.80
N THR A 19 6.16 -4.60 36.63
CA THR A 19 7.58 -4.72 36.23
C THR A 19 7.78 -5.83 35.18
N ALA A 20 7.07 -6.96 35.25
CA ALA A 20 7.14 -8.00 34.23
C ALA A 20 6.56 -7.54 32.90
N SER A 21 5.50 -6.73 32.89
CA SER A 21 4.93 -6.11 31.70
C SER A 21 5.89 -5.09 31.07
N PHE A 22 6.59 -4.27 31.88
CA PHE A 22 7.58 -3.32 31.38
C PHE A 22 8.84 -4.00 30.85
N VAL A 23 9.30 -5.08 31.47
CA VAL A 23 10.47 -5.83 30.99
C VAL A 23 10.13 -6.56 29.68
N GLY A 24 8.95 -7.15 29.56
CA GLY A 24 8.49 -7.78 28.33
C GLY A 24 8.31 -6.76 27.18
N ALA A 25 7.71 -5.60 27.46
CA ALA A 25 7.57 -4.51 26.49
C ALA A 25 8.94 -3.93 26.08
N LYS A 26 9.87 -3.78 27.01
CA LYS A 26 11.22 -3.32 26.73
C LYS A 26 12.00 -4.31 25.85
N ALA A 27 11.92 -5.60 26.12
CA ALA A 27 12.58 -6.64 25.33
C ALA A 27 11.98 -6.77 23.91
N LEU A 28 10.66 -6.62 23.75
CA LEU A 28 9.99 -6.57 22.45
C LEU A 28 10.31 -5.30 21.67
N TYR A 29 10.50 -4.18 22.37
CA TYR A 29 10.90 -2.91 21.74
C TYR A 29 12.38 -2.91 21.35
N GLU A 30 13.26 -3.43 22.20
CA GLU A 30 14.70 -3.53 21.93
C GLU A 30 15.02 -4.54 20.80
N SER A 31 14.19 -5.58 20.59
CA SER A 31 14.41 -6.56 19.51
C SER A 31 14.04 -6.04 18.11
N LYS A 32 13.31 -4.91 18.03
CA LYS A 32 12.90 -4.26 16.77
C LYS A 32 13.61 -2.91 16.54
N ALA A 33 14.44 -2.44 17.48
CA ALA A 33 15.15 -1.20 17.29
C ALA A 33 16.37 -1.40 16.37
N VAL A 34 16.40 -0.67 15.27
CA VAL A 34 17.62 -0.56 14.44
C VAL A 34 18.76 -0.05 15.34
N PRO A 35 19.92 -0.72 15.37
CA PRO A 35 21.05 -0.30 16.20
C PRO A 35 21.40 1.17 15.96
N LYS A 36 21.63 1.92 17.02
CA LYS A 36 21.94 3.35 16.95
C LYS A 36 23.24 3.53 16.15
N GLY A 37 23.13 4.01 14.90
CA GLY A 37 24.28 4.22 14.00
C GLY A 37 24.19 3.51 12.64
N GLU A 38 23.33 2.51 12.49
CA GLU A 38 23.07 1.86 11.19
C GLU A 38 21.82 2.48 10.54
N ARG A 39 21.96 3.71 10.05
CA ARG A 39 20.96 4.28 9.15
C ARG A 39 21.29 3.85 7.73
N HIS A 40 20.34 3.21 7.09
CA HIS A 40 20.42 2.89 5.68
C HIS A 40 20.52 4.17 4.84
N HIS A 41 21.10 4.04 3.66
CA HIS A 41 21.23 5.15 2.72
C HIS A 41 20.64 4.75 1.36
N ILE A 42 19.96 5.67 0.70
CA ILE A 42 19.25 5.40 -0.56
C ILE A 42 20.17 4.82 -1.66
N THR A 43 21.48 5.02 -1.59
CA THR A 43 22.47 4.41 -2.49
C THR A 43 22.60 2.89 -2.35
N GLU A 44 22.09 2.31 -1.28
CA GLU A 44 22.00 0.85 -1.11
C GLU A 44 20.89 0.29 -2.02
N ILE A 45 19.83 1.06 -2.22
CA ILE A 45 18.68 0.75 -3.08
C ILE A 45 18.94 1.14 -4.52
N VAL A 46 19.38 2.37 -4.76
CA VAL A 46 19.63 2.93 -6.09
C VAL A 46 21.10 3.35 -6.20
N LYS A 47 21.85 2.71 -7.08
CA LYS A 47 23.24 3.12 -7.33
C LYS A 47 23.30 4.53 -7.89
N ASN A 48 24.33 5.29 -7.51
CA ASN A 48 24.53 6.68 -7.96
C ASN A 48 24.54 6.88 -9.49
N ASN A 49 24.82 5.83 -10.26
CA ASN A 49 24.84 5.85 -11.73
C ASN A 49 23.58 5.27 -12.37
N SER A 50 22.60 4.81 -11.60
CA SER A 50 21.32 4.34 -12.14
C SER A 50 20.59 5.52 -12.79
N LYS A 51 20.07 5.28 -13.99
CA LYS A 51 19.33 6.30 -14.76
C LYS A 51 17.88 5.89 -14.87
N TRP A 52 17.01 6.88 -14.84
CA TRP A 52 15.63 6.70 -15.21
C TRP A 52 15.48 6.41 -16.69
N GLU A 53 14.60 5.53 -17.03
CA GLU A 53 14.23 5.18 -18.40
C GLU A 53 12.72 5.41 -18.56
N LYS A 54 12.35 6.22 -19.55
CA LYS A 54 10.96 6.39 -19.96
C LYS A 54 10.53 5.15 -20.74
N VAL A 55 9.56 4.44 -20.23
CA VAL A 55 9.06 3.18 -20.82
C VAL A 55 7.99 3.43 -21.88
N ALA A 56 7.08 4.36 -21.59
CA ALA A 56 6.01 4.74 -22.50
C ALA A 56 5.40 6.10 -22.11
N THR A 57 4.71 6.71 -23.07
CA THR A 57 3.81 7.84 -22.86
C THR A 57 2.41 7.43 -23.31
N GLY A 58 1.41 7.67 -22.47
CA GLY A 58 0.01 7.35 -22.71
C GLY A 58 -0.87 8.58 -22.90
N SER A 59 -2.16 8.36 -22.85
CA SER A 59 -3.19 9.41 -22.84
C SER A 59 -4.07 9.25 -21.60
N GLY A 60 -4.15 10.27 -20.79
CA GLY A 60 -4.97 10.26 -19.57
C GLY A 60 -4.19 9.87 -18.31
N PHE A 61 -4.77 10.19 -17.16
CA PHE A 61 -4.23 9.95 -15.84
C PHE A 61 -4.03 8.44 -15.61
N MET A 62 -2.82 8.00 -15.34
CA MET A 62 -2.49 6.57 -15.20
C MET A 62 -2.32 6.17 -13.75
N GLU A 63 -2.92 5.01 -13.42
CA GLU A 63 -2.97 4.40 -12.10
C GLU A 63 -2.78 2.90 -12.14
N GLY A 64 -2.64 2.28 -10.95
CA GLY A 64 -2.72 0.84 -10.75
C GLY A 64 -1.70 0.04 -11.55
N ILE A 65 -0.45 0.54 -11.68
CA ILE A 65 0.60 -0.17 -12.42
C ILE A 65 0.90 -1.51 -11.78
N ASN A 66 0.89 -2.56 -12.58
CA ASN A 66 1.23 -3.91 -12.15
C ASN A 66 1.64 -4.79 -13.34
N PHE A 67 2.02 -6.03 -13.06
CA PHE A 67 2.52 -6.98 -14.05
C PHE A 67 1.69 -8.25 -14.05
N ASP A 68 1.44 -8.81 -15.24
CA ASP A 68 0.94 -10.17 -15.35
C ASP A 68 2.09 -11.19 -15.22
N ARG A 69 1.77 -12.48 -15.22
CA ARG A 69 2.78 -13.55 -15.09
C ARG A 69 3.79 -13.61 -16.24
N GLN A 70 3.51 -12.99 -17.37
CA GLN A 70 4.37 -12.90 -18.54
C GLN A 70 5.24 -11.63 -18.52
N GLY A 71 5.09 -10.77 -17.50
CA GLY A 71 5.81 -9.51 -17.37
C GLY A 71 5.25 -8.38 -18.22
N ASN A 72 4.02 -8.52 -18.75
CA ASN A 72 3.39 -7.40 -19.43
C ASN A 72 2.91 -6.39 -18.41
N ILE A 73 3.14 -5.11 -18.70
CA ILE A 73 2.69 -3.97 -17.87
C ILE A 73 1.20 -3.74 -18.11
N TRP A 74 0.46 -3.61 -17.03
CA TRP A 74 -0.95 -3.25 -17.02
C TRP A 74 -1.17 -2.04 -16.11
N MET A 75 -2.10 -1.18 -16.51
CA MET A 75 -2.47 0.05 -15.83
C MET A 75 -3.93 0.37 -16.10
N VAL A 76 -4.46 1.33 -15.38
CA VAL A 76 -5.82 1.84 -15.55
C VAL A 76 -5.83 3.37 -15.60
N SER A 77 -6.94 3.96 -16.06
CA SER A 77 -7.13 5.40 -16.05
C SER A 77 -8.52 5.75 -15.54
N PRO A 78 -8.64 6.35 -14.34
CA PRO A 78 -9.93 6.72 -13.78
C PRO A 78 -10.75 7.66 -14.67
N PRO A 79 -10.20 8.78 -15.19
CA PRO A 79 -11.00 9.73 -15.95
C PRO A 79 -11.43 9.25 -17.32
N THR A 80 -10.68 8.32 -17.94
CA THR A 80 -11.02 7.80 -19.27
C THR A 80 -11.71 6.43 -19.23
N GLY A 81 -11.74 5.80 -18.07
CA GLY A 81 -12.30 4.46 -17.87
C GLY A 81 -11.47 3.35 -18.51
N GLU A 82 -10.24 3.62 -18.91
CA GLU A 82 -9.45 2.69 -19.71
C GLU A 82 -8.63 1.72 -18.86
N ILE A 83 -8.55 0.48 -19.35
CA ILE A 83 -7.56 -0.51 -18.93
C ILE A 83 -6.49 -0.57 -20.01
N PHE A 84 -5.23 -0.34 -19.65
CA PHE A 84 -4.10 -0.27 -20.57
C PHE A 84 -3.14 -1.45 -20.42
N THR A 85 -2.40 -1.69 -21.49
CA THR A 85 -1.14 -2.45 -21.48
C THR A 85 -0.10 -1.73 -22.33
N ILE A 86 1.18 -2.07 -22.15
CA ILE A 86 2.25 -1.54 -23.00
C ILE A 86 2.63 -2.62 -24.03
N LYS A 87 2.64 -2.25 -25.31
CA LYS A 87 3.10 -3.08 -26.42
C LYS A 87 4.07 -2.30 -27.28
N ASN A 88 5.29 -2.83 -27.44
CA ASN A 88 6.36 -2.19 -28.24
C ASN A 88 6.58 -0.71 -27.87
N GLY A 89 6.64 -0.43 -26.54
CA GLY A 89 6.85 0.92 -26.01
C GLY A 89 5.65 1.88 -26.15
N LYS A 90 4.48 1.38 -26.53
CA LYS A 90 3.26 2.19 -26.68
C LYS A 90 2.17 1.72 -25.71
N VAL A 91 1.50 2.68 -25.09
CA VAL A 91 0.30 2.41 -24.29
C VAL A 91 -0.86 2.05 -25.24
N VAL A 92 -1.52 0.94 -24.96
CA VAL A 92 -2.61 0.40 -25.77
C VAL A 92 -3.82 0.12 -24.88
N THR A 93 -4.96 0.72 -25.22
CA THR A 93 -6.23 0.43 -24.54
C THR A 93 -6.69 -1.01 -24.85
N VAL A 94 -6.93 -1.76 -23.79
CA VAL A 94 -7.40 -3.15 -23.86
C VAL A 94 -8.91 -3.24 -23.69
N ASN A 95 -9.46 -2.41 -22.80
CA ASN A 95 -10.89 -2.34 -22.49
C ASN A 95 -11.22 -1.00 -21.81
N LYS A 96 -12.53 -0.75 -21.62
CA LYS A 96 -13.06 0.39 -20.86
C LYS A 96 -14.08 -0.08 -19.83
N THR A 97 -14.02 0.56 -18.67
CA THR A 97 -14.92 0.36 -17.51
C THR A 97 -15.24 1.73 -16.91
N PRO A 98 -16.20 1.87 -15.98
CA PRO A 98 -16.62 3.21 -15.54
C PRO A 98 -15.51 4.10 -14.96
N MET A 99 -14.81 3.67 -13.89
CA MET A 99 -13.79 4.49 -13.22
C MET A 99 -12.75 3.58 -12.53
N PRO A 100 -11.94 2.81 -13.29
CA PRO A 100 -10.96 1.91 -12.70
C PRO A 100 -9.82 2.71 -12.06
N ILE A 101 -9.44 2.41 -10.81
CA ILE A 101 -8.42 3.17 -10.06
C ILE A 101 -7.24 2.27 -9.68
N GLY A 102 -7.43 1.34 -8.75
CA GLY A 102 -6.40 0.37 -8.39
C GLY A 102 -6.53 -0.93 -9.19
N ALA A 103 -5.41 -1.59 -9.45
CA ALA A 103 -5.40 -2.84 -10.19
C ALA A 103 -4.29 -3.77 -9.70
N LYS A 104 -4.60 -5.05 -9.46
CA LYS A 104 -3.62 -6.09 -9.10
C LYS A 104 -4.01 -7.42 -9.75
N PHE A 105 -3.02 -8.13 -10.31
CA PHE A 105 -3.23 -9.50 -10.79
C PHE A 105 -3.37 -10.49 -9.64
N HIS A 106 -4.28 -11.44 -9.81
CA HIS A 106 -4.41 -12.60 -8.95
C HIS A 106 -3.79 -13.85 -9.62
N LYS A 107 -3.44 -14.85 -8.82
CA LYS A 107 -2.82 -16.10 -9.29
C LYS A 107 -3.68 -16.91 -10.28
N ASP A 108 -4.99 -16.65 -10.37
CA ASP A 108 -5.85 -17.26 -11.39
C ASP A 108 -5.75 -16.56 -12.76
N GLY A 109 -4.95 -15.49 -12.87
CA GLY A 109 -4.70 -14.72 -14.09
C GLY A 109 -5.71 -13.62 -14.36
N ARG A 110 -6.67 -13.37 -13.46
CA ARG A 110 -7.59 -12.23 -13.55
C ARG A 110 -6.96 -10.98 -12.93
N LEU A 111 -7.27 -9.84 -13.50
CA LEU A 111 -6.95 -8.53 -12.98
C LEU A 111 -8.08 -8.06 -12.07
N PHE A 112 -7.82 -7.92 -10.77
CA PHE A 112 -8.76 -7.34 -9.83
C PHE A 112 -8.60 -5.83 -9.85
N ILE A 113 -9.74 -5.14 -9.95
CA ILE A 113 -9.77 -3.68 -10.12
C ILE A 113 -10.75 -3.08 -9.11
N THR A 114 -10.29 -2.08 -8.39
CA THR A 114 -11.11 -1.18 -7.59
C THR A 114 -11.65 -0.06 -8.48
N ASP A 115 -12.93 0.25 -8.34
CA ASP A 115 -13.61 1.22 -9.19
C ASP A 115 -14.18 2.37 -8.35
N GLY A 116 -13.96 3.59 -8.81
CA GLY A 116 -14.45 4.81 -8.17
C GLY A 116 -15.98 4.91 -8.09
N THR A 117 -16.71 4.02 -8.75
CA THR A 117 -18.17 3.89 -8.59
C THR A 117 -18.59 3.00 -7.42
N GLY A 118 -17.62 2.45 -6.66
CA GLY A 118 -17.89 1.65 -5.47
C GLY A 118 -17.94 0.15 -5.72
N GLU A 119 -17.20 -0.36 -6.71
CA GLU A 119 -17.14 -1.78 -7.02
C GLU A 119 -15.70 -2.30 -7.01
N LEU A 120 -15.51 -3.47 -6.43
CA LEU A 120 -14.34 -4.32 -6.69
C LEU A 120 -14.77 -5.43 -7.64
N TYR A 121 -14.12 -5.55 -8.79
CA TYR A 121 -14.41 -6.58 -9.77
C TYR A 121 -13.16 -7.27 -10.30
N ALA A 122 -13.32 -8.48 -10.82
CA ALA A 122 -12.27 -9.23 -11.50
C ALA A 122 -12.48 -9.17 -13.02
N TYR A 123 -11.44 -8.75 -13.74
CA TYR A 123 -11.41 -8.67 -15.19
C TYR A 123 -10.55 -9.79 -15.78
N ASN A 124 -11.13 -10.54 -16.71
CA ASN A 124 -10.41 -11.57 -17.45
C ASN A 124 -9.91 -11.00 -18.78
N SER A 125 -8.60 -10.82 -18.91
CA SER A 125 -7.97 -10.21 -20.08
C SER A 125 -8.16 -11.02 -21.39
N LYS A 126 -8.37 -12.33 -21.28
CA LYS A 126 -8.56 -13.22 -22.45
C LYS A 126 -10.01 -13.17 -22.97
N THR A 127 -10.99 -13.29 -22.07
CA THR A 127 -12.41 -13.32 -22.43
C THR A 127 -13.05 -11.95 -22.48
N LYS A 128 -12.37 -10.90 -21.98
CA LYS A 128 -12.85 -9.52 -21.82
C LYS A 128 -14.05 -9.37 -20.87
N LYS A 129 -14.36 -10.40 -20.11
CA LYS A 129 -15.45 -10.40 -19.14
C LYS A 129 -15.02 -9.83 -17.81
N ARG A 130 -15.93 -9.12 -17.16
CA ARG A 130 -15.77 -8.70 -15.75
C ARG A 130 -16.78 -9.44 -14.87
N GLU A 131 -16.41 -9.67 -13.63
CA GLU A 131 -17.23 -10.27 -12.60
C GLU A 131 -17.15 -9.37 -11.35
N THR A 132 -18.30 -8.92 -10.86
CA THR A 132 -18.38 -8.20 -9.58
C THR A 132 -17.97 -9.13 -8.44
N ILE A 133 -17.00 -8.70 -7.66
CA ILE A 133 -16.53 -9.41 -6.48
C ILE A 133 -17.28 -8.92 -5.24
N VAL A 134 -17.28 -7.60 -5.01
CA VAL A 134 -18.06 -6.94 -3.95
C VAL A 134 -18.36 -5.50 -4.35
N ASN A 135 -19.56 -5.02 -4.03
CA ASN A 135 -20.00 -3.64 -4.28
C ASN A 135 -20.84 -3.05 -3.14
N SER A 136 -20.96 -3.77 -2.03
CA SER A 136 -21.77 -3.31 -0.89
C SER A 136 -21.22 -3.79 0.45
N TYR A 137 -21.54 -3.07 1.50
CA TYR A 137 -21.26 -3.40 2.88
C TYR A 137 -22.52 -3.19 3.73
N LYS A 138 -22.96 -4.25 4.45
CA LYS A 138 -24.21 -4.23 5.26
C LYS A 138 -25.41 -3.73 4.47
N GLY A 139 -25.57 -4.17 3.22
CA GLY A 139 -26.68 -3.83 2.34
C GLY A 139 -26.67 -2.41 1.76
N LYS A 140 -25.61 -1.62 2.02
CA LYS A 140 -25.41 -0.29 1.41
C LYS A 140 -24.33 -0.34 0.36
N PRO A 141 -24.46 0.35 -0.78
CA PRO A 141 -23.39 0.47 -1.77
C PRO A 141 -22.09 1.01 -1.13
N LEU A 142 -20.96 0.50 -1.60
CA LEU A 142 -19.65 1.09 -1.31
C LEU A 142 -19.52 2.44 -2.03
N ASN A 143 -18.74 3.36 -1.47
CA ASN A 143 -18.67 4.76 -1.93
C ASN A 143 -17.33 5.08 -2.59
N GLY A 144 -17.04 4.42 -3.72
CA GLY A 144 -15.84 4.70 -4.49
C GLY A 144 -14.56 4.13 -3.87
N LEU A 145 -14.02 3.12 -4.51
CA LEU A 145 -12.82 2.41 -4.07
C LEU A 145 -11.60 2.99 -4.76
N ASN A 146 -10.40 2.84 -4.11
CA ASN A 146 -9.15 3.34 -4.69
C ASN A 146 -8.13 2.21 -4.94
N ASP A 147 -7.50 1.63 -3.95
CA ASP A 147 -6.44 0.63 -4.13
C ASP A 147 -6.73 -0.68 -3.40
N LEU A 148 -5.97 -1.73 -3.71
CA LEU A 148 -6.15 -3.07 -3.13
C LEU A 148 -4.82 -3.80 -2.97
N VAL A 149 -4.77 -4.72 -1.99
CA VAL A 149 -3.67 -5.67 -1.82
C VAL A 149 -4.21 -7.03 -1.39
N PHE A 150 -3.62 -8.11 -1.93
CA PHE A 150 -3.92 -9.48 -1.52
C PHE A 150 -3.08 -9.89 -0.33
N ASP A 151 -3.67 -10.62 0.62
CA ASP A 151 -2.92 -11.37 1.61
C ASP A 151 -2.48 -12.76 1.09
N GLU A 152 -1.68 -13.47 1.87
CA GLU A 152 -1.18 -14.81 1.49
C GLU A 152 -2.27 -15.88 1.43
N LYS A 153 -3.40 -15.66 2.10
CA LYS A 153 -4.56 -16.57 2.10
C LYS A 153 -5.50 -16.32 0.93
N GLY A 154 -5.26 -15.23 0.17
CA GLY A 154 -6.11 -14.80 -0.95
C GLY A 154 -7.26 -13.87 -0.52
N GLY A 155 -7.23 -13.36 0.70
CA GLY A 155 -8.08 -12.25 1.12
C GLY A 155 -7.63 -10.93 0.50
N ILE A 156 -8.49 -9.92 0.49
CA ILE A 156 -8.25 -8.64 -0.17
C ILE A 156 -8.51 -7.50 0.80
N TYR A 157 -7.49 -6.69 1.08
CA TYR A 157 -7.68 -5.37 1.68
C TYR A 157 -7.89 -4.35 0.57
N PHE A 158 -8.84 -3.42 0.76
CA PHE A 158 -9.09 -2.35 -0.22
C PHE A 158 -9.57 -1.07 0.46
N THR A 159 -9.22 0.08 -0.13
CA THR A 159 -9.49 1.41 0.40
C THR A 159 -10.74 2.04 -0.21
N GLU A 160 -11.46 2.82 0.60
CA GLU A 160 -12.66 3.58 0.23
C GLU A 160 -12.50 5.03 0.69
N PRO A 161 -11.89 5.91 -0.12
CA PRO A 161 -11.60 7.29 0.24
C PRO A 161 -12.73 8.29 -0.01
N MET A 162 -13.66 8.02 -0.94
CA MET A 162 -14.56 9.02 -1.50
C MET A 162 -15.40 9.74 -0.42
N GLY A 163 -15.39 11.09 -0.46
CA GLY A 163 -16.07 11.93 0.52
C GLY A 163 -15.27 12.21 1.78
N SER A 164 -14.06 11.63 1.92
CA SER A 164 -13.19 11.85 3.08
C SER A 164 -12.21 13.01 2.85
N SER A 165 -11.91 13.74 3.91
CA SER A 165 -10.95 14.85 3.89
C SER A 165 -10.17 14.94 5.20
N ALA A 166 -9.16 15.84 5.27
CA ALA A 166 -8.38 16.06 6.48
C ALA A 166 -9.22 16.52 7.67
N THR A 167 -10.24 17.35 7.41
CA THR A 167 -11.13 17.91 8.43
C THR A 167 -12.37 17.07 8.68
N HIS A 168 -12.68 16.14 7.78
CA HIS A 168 -13.82 15.22 7.88
C HIS A 168 -13.39 13.81 7.44
N PRO A 169 -12.60 13.10 8.28
CA PRO A 169 -12.02 11.81 7.92
C PRO A 169 -13.08 10.70 8.02
N THR A 170 -13.75 10.42 6.92
CA THR A 170 -14.79 9.36 6.81
C THR A 170 -14.31 8.15 6.01
N GLY A 171 -13.08 8.18 5.51
CA GLY A 171 -12.52 7.10 4.70
C GLY A 171 -12.39 5.80 5.48
N ARG A 172 -12.55 4.69 4.77
CA ARG A 172 -12.58 3.34 5.32
C ARG A 172 -11.63 2.41 4.57
N VAL A 173 -11.22 1.37 5.26
CA VAL A 173 -10.54 0.22 4.66
C VAL A 173 -11.36 -1.02 4.98
N PHE A 174 -11.56 -1.86 3.99
CA PHE A 174 -12.28 -3.12 4.12
C PHE A 174 -11.35 -4.31 3.90
N TYR A 175 -11.75 -5.43 4.42
CA TYR A 175 -11.18 -6.73 4.13
C TYR A 175 -12.25 -7.67 3.57
N LEU A 176 -11.99 -8.26 2.43
CA LEU A 176 -12.79 -9.34 1.86
C LEU A 176 -12.11 -10.67 2.16
N PRO A 177 -12.68 -11.53 3.01
CA PRO A 177 -12.09 -12.85 3.28
C PRO A 177 -12.01 -13.72 2.01
N PRO A 178 -11.07 -14.68 1.94
CA PRO A 178 -10.97 -15.59 0.80
C PRO A 178 -12.30 -16.28 0.51
N ASN A 179 -12.68 -16.32 -0.76
CA ASN A 179 -13.94 -16.92 -1.24
C ASN A 179 -15.23 -16.32 -0.65
N SER A 180 -15.16 -15.21 0.07
CA SER A 180 -16.33 -14.47 0.56
C SER A 180 -16.90 -13.56 -0.51
N LYS A 181 -18.20 -13.23 -0.37
CA LYS A 181 -18.87 -12.13 -1.09
C LYS A 181 -19.21 -10.97 -0.16
N GLU A 182 -18.86 -11.08 1.11
CA GLU A 182 -19.15 -10.08 2.14
C GLU A 182 -17.84 -9.51 2.70
N ALA A 183 -17.64 -8.22 2.51
CA ALA A 183 -16.53 -7.49 3.10
C ALA A 183 -16.79 -7.22 4.59
N VAL A 184 -15.72 -7.13 5.36
CA VAL A 184 -15.74 -6.67 6.76
C VAL A 184 -15.03 -5.33 6.86
N LEU A 185 -15.49 -4.44 7.74
CA LEU A 185 -14.80 -3.20 8.03
C LEU A 185 -13.50 -3.52 8.78
N PHE A 186 -12.37 -3.09 8.22
CA PHE A 186 -11.05 -3.30 8.80
C PHE A 186 -10.56 -2.08 9.58
N SER A 187 -10.70 -0.88 8.99
CA SER A 187 -10.30 0.38 9.62
C SER A 187 -11.17 1.53 9.10
N GLU A 188 -11.34 2.58 9.88
CA GLU A 188 -12.17 3.74 9.53
C GLU A 188 -11.62 5.04 10.09
N ASN A 189 -12.26 6.17 9.75
CA ASN A 189 -11.88 7.52 10.18
C ASN A 189 -10.51 7.96 9.63
N ILE A 190 -10.20 7.55 8.39
CA ILE A 190 -8.95 7.85 7.71
C ILE A 190 -9.18 8.98 6.70
N ALA A 191 -8.31 9.97 6.72
CA ALA A 191 -8.41 11.14 5.84
C ALA A 191 -7.94 10.80 4.41
N TYR A 192 -8.84 10.27 3.59
CA TYR A 192 -8.61 9.84 2.22
C TYR A 192 -7.59 8.67 2.15
N PRO A 193 -7.98 7.44 2.58
CA PRO A 193 -7.13 6.27 2.44
C PRO A 193 -6.93 5.96 0.95
N ASN A 194 -5.70 6.12 0.45
CA ASN A 194 -5.33 5.95 -0.95
C ASN A 194 -4.64 4.60 -1.15
N GLY A 195 -3.33 4.55 -1.37
CA GLY A 195 -2.57 3.33 -1.54
C GLY A 195 -2.60 2.41 -0.32
N ILE A 196 -2.45 1.11 -0.56
CA ILE A 196 -2.44 0.09 0.48
C ILE A 196 -1.42 -1.01 0.17
N ALA A 197 -0.65 -1.43 1.17
CA ALA A 197 0.31 -2.52 1.04
C ALA A 197 0.38 -3.36 2.33
N LEU A 198 0.86 -4.60 2.22
CA LEU A 198 1.19 -5.43 3.38
C LEU A 198 2.69 -5.35 3.68
N SER A 199 3.05 -5.41 4.96
CA SER A 199 4.44 -5.63 5.37
C SER A 199 4.96 -6.97 4.82
N ALA A 200 6.27 -7.11 4.69
CA ALA A 200 6.89 -8.32 4.11
C ALA A 200 6.51 -9.61 4.85
N ASP A 201 6.28 -9.52 6.15
CA ASP A 201 5.84 -10.63 7.02
C ASP A 201 4.30 -10.79 7.08
N GLY A 202 3.55 -9.93 6.38
CA GLY A 202 2.09 -9.93 6.36
C GLY A 202 1.42 -9.54 7.69
N GLN A 203 2.19 -9.08 8.70
CA GLN A 203 1.65 -8.77 10.01
C GLN A 203 1.00 -7.39 10.09
N ARG A 204 1.32 -6.49 9.16
CA ARG A 204 0.82 -5.12 9.15
C ARG A 204 0.29 -4.72 7.78
N VAL A 205 -0.73 -3.86 7.79
CA VAL A 205 -1.27 -3.18 6.63
C VAL A 205 -0.79 -1.74 6.67
N TYR A 206 -0.06 -1.30 5.65
CA TYR A 206 0.30 0.09 5.44
C TYR A 206 -0.77 0.77 4.61
N ILE A 207 -1.20 1.96 5.04
CA ILE A 207 -2.27 2.73 4.40
C ILE A 207 -1.78 4.16 4.19
N SER A 208 -1.83 4.64 2.96
CA SER A 208 -1.63 6.05 2.65
C SER A 208 -2.80 6.87 3.21
N GLU A 209 -2.58 7.67 4.25
CA GLU A 209 -3.54 8.70 4.67
C GLU A 209 -3.21 9.99 3.90
N PHE A 210 -3.67 10.05 2.65
CA PHE A 210 -3.29 11.04 1.64
C PHE A 210 -3.43 12.48 2.13
N ASN A 211 -4.61 12.83 2.65
CA ASN A 211 -4.91 14.21 3.08
C ASN A 211 -4.23 14.63 4.39
N LYS A 212 -3.44 13.76 5.03
CA LYS A 212 -2.60 14.09 6.19
C LYS A 212 -1.11 13.88 5.92
N ASN A 213 -0.75 13.58 4.69
CA ASN A 213 0.63 13.38 4.23
C ASN A 213 1.41 12.40 5.14
N GLN A 214 0.80 11.25 5.43
CA GLN A 214 1.37 10.23 6.33
C GLN A 214 0.96 8.81 5.95
N ILE A 215 1.74 7.85 6.44
CA ILE A 215 1.42 6.42 6.37
C ILE A 215 0.92 5.94 7.73
N LEU A 216 -0.20 5.24 7.73
CA LEU A 216 -0.66 4.48 8.89
C LEU A 216 -0.17 3.04 8.81
N SER A 217 0.19 2.46 9.95
CA SER A 217 0.46 1.04 10.10
C SER A 217 -0.60 0.43 11.02
N VAL A 218 -1.37 -0.50 10.49
CA VAL A 218 -2.47 -1.17 11.21
C VAL A 218 -2.16 -2.67 11.28
N PRO A 219 -2.31 -3.33 12.44
CA PRO A 219 -2.16 -4.78 12.52
C PRO A 219 -3.08 -5.47 11.52
N SER A 220 -2.54 -6.42 10.74
CA SER A 220 -3.36 -7.20 9.80
C SER A 220 -4.28 -8.17 10.55
N LEU A 221 -5.30 -8.70 9.89
CA LEU A 221 -6.14 -9.75 10.48
C LEU A 221 -5.39 -11.10 10.66
N SER A 222 -4.17 -11.18 10.16
CA SER A 222 -3.25 -12.32 10.36
C SER A 222 -2.15 -12.03 11.39
N ALA A 223 -2.16 -10.84 12.01
CA ALA A 223 -1.15 -10.47 13.02
C ALA A 223 -1.12 -11.45 14.19
N ALA A 224 0.09 -11.84 14.58
CA ALA A 224 0.29 -12.81 15.66
C ALA A 224 -0.04 -12.24 17.04
N ASP A 225 0.08 -10.92 17.21
CA ASP A 225 -0.23 -10.23 18.47
C ASP A 225 -1.43 -9.30 18.32
N ALA A 226 -2.58 -9.74 18.84
CA ALA A 226 -3.80 -8.94 18.87
C ALA A 226 -3.71 -7.66 19.74
N ARG A 227 -2.63 -7.48 20.52
CA ARG A 227 -2.39 -6.26 21.33
C ARG A 227 -1.70 -5.17 20.56
N GLU A 228 -1.20 -5.44 19.34
CA GLU A 228 -0.65 -4.40 18.49
C GLU A 228 -1.74 -3.37 18.14
N THR A 229 -1.37 -2.09 18.15
CA THR A 229 -2.29 -0.99 17.87
C THR A 229 -1.93 -0.29 16.55
N PRO A 230 -2.90 0.36 15.87
CA PRO A 230 -2.59 1.27 14.78
C PRO A 230 -1.72 2.45 15.24
N PHE A 231 -0.78 2.87 14.40
CA PHE A 231 0.04 4.06 14.63
C PHE A 231 0.46 4.73 13.32
N VAL A 232 0.94 5.97 13.41
CA VAL A 232 1.55 6.66 12.26
C VAL A 232 2.95 6.11 12.05
N PHE A 233 3.16 5.46 10.91
CA PHE A 233 4.40 4.80 10.55
C PHE A 233 5.45 5.79 10.00
N ALA A 234 5.01 6.69 9.13
CA ALA A 234 5.86 7.74 8.55
C ALA A 234 5.05 9.01 8.27
N ARG A 235 5.74 10.16 8.28
CA ARG A 235 5.19 11.46 7.88
C ARG A 235 6.07 12.08 6.81
N PHE A 236 5.46 12.80 5.88
CA PHE A 236 6.16 13.44 4.77
C PHE A 236 5.96 14.94 4.81
N GLU A 237 6.90 15.66 4.19
CA GLU A 237 6.84 17.10 4.00
C GLU A 237 6.79 17.42 2.50
N GLY A 238 6.07 18.49 2.15
CA GLY A 238 5.86 18.84 0.75
C GLY A 238 4.85 17.93 0.04
N GLY A 239 4.70 18.10 -1.27
CA GLY A 239 3.70 17.37 -2.05
C GLY A 239 2.26 17.62 -1.57
N ILE A 240 1.36 16.72 -1.94
CA ILE A 240 -0.01 16.68 -1.39
C ILE A 240 -0.16 15.51 -0.44
N GLY A 241 0.32 14.33 -0.82
CA GLY A 241 0.21 13.15 0.03
C GLY A 241 0.76 11.88 -0.61
N PRO A 242 0.92 10.81 0.22
CA PRO A 242 1.29 9.49 -0.26
C PRO A 242 0.16 8.87 -1.07
N ASP A 243 0.48 8.42 -2.28
CA ASP A 243 -0.44 7.76 -3.19
C ASP A 243 -0.23 6.24 -3.15
N GLY A 244 0.10 5.57 -4.24
CA GLY A 244 0.34 4.14 -4.28
C GLY A 244 1.53 3.67 -3.44
N LEU A 245 1.49 2.43 -2.98
CA LEU A 245 2.48 1.79 -2.12
C LEU A 245 2.98 0.47 -2.68
N THR A 246 4.26 0.18 -2.44
CA THR A 246 4.80 -1.19 -2.61
C THR A 246 5.87 -1.48 -1.57
N VAL A 247 6.18 -2.76 -1.34
CA VAL A 247 7.16 -3.21 -0.34
C VAL A 247 8.17 -4.13 -1.03
N ASP A 248 9.45 -4.01 -0.66
CA ASP A 248 10.48 -4.93 -1.11
C ASP A 248 10.62 -6.17 -0.20
N ALA A 249 11.49 -7.09 -0.60
CA ALA A 249 11.72 -8.35 0.14
C ALA A 249 12.41 -8.13 1.50
N GLU A 250 13.05 -7.00 1.70
CA GLU A 250 13.71 -6.61 2.96
C GLU A 250 12.74 -5.89 3.91
N GLY A 251 11.53 -5.58 3.45
CA GLY A 251 10.47 -4.94 4.21
C GLY A 251 10.46 -3.42 4.10
N ASN A 252 11.26 -2.82 3.22
CA ASN A 252 11.22 -1.39 2.99
C ASN A 252 9.95 -1.01 2.23
N LEU A 253 9.31 0.07 2.67
CA LEU A 253 8.10 0.62 2.06
C LEU A 253 8.49 1.73 1.07
N TYR A 254 8.03 1.60 -0.17
CA TYR A 254 8.18 2.59 -1.23
C TYR A 254 6.85 3.31 -1.44
N VAL A 255 6.90 4.63 -1.41
CA VAL A 255 5.73 5.50 -1.39
C VAL A 255 5.77 6.44 -2.58
N ALA A 256 4.79 6.34 -3.48
CA ALA A 256 4.57 7.35 -4.50
C ALA A 256 4.12 8.65 -3.83
N HIS A 257 4.94 9.71 -3.89
CA HIS A 257 4.62 10.98 -3.24
C HIS A 257 4.05 11.96 -4.27
N PHE A 258 2.72 12.06 -4.29
CA PHE A 258 1.97 12.84 -5.27
C PHE A 258 2.27 14.34 -5.17
N GLN A 259 2.51 14.98 -6.29
CA GLN A 259 2.97 16.37 -6.48
C GLN A 259 4.40 16.68 -5.97
N ALA A 260 5.11 15.70 -5.41
CA ALA A 260 6.50 15.89 -5.04
C ALA A 260 7.49 15.45 -6.13
N GLY A 261 7.04 14.63 -7.10
CA GLY A 261 7.90 14.10 -8.17
C GLY A 261 8.95 13.12 -7.65
N GLU A 262 8.63 12.35 -6.63
CA GLU A 262 9.58 11.48 -5.96
C GLU A 262 8.92 10.22 -5.37
N ILE A 263 9.74 9.23 -5.10
CA ILE A 263 9.40 8.06 -4.30
C ILE A 263 10.14 8.18 -2.98
N VAL A 264 9.42 8.22 -1.86
CA VAL A 264 10.03 8.16 -0.54
C VAL A 264 10.17 6.69 -0.13
N VAL A 265 11.34 6.32 0.38
CA VAL A 265 11.59 4.98 0.88
C VAL A 265 11.75 5.04 2.40
N VAL A 266 10.99 4.18 3.08
CA VAL A 266 10.98 4.08 4.54
C VAL A 266 11.36 2.65 4.90
N ASP A 267 12.28 2.44 5.83
CA ASP A 267 12.67 1.10 6.25
C ASP A 267 11.55 0.38 7.04
N SER A 268 11.73 -0.89 7.29
CA SER A 268 10.75 -1.73 8.01
C SER A 268 10.45 -1.25 9.45
N SER A 269 11.26 -0.35 10.00
CA SER A 269 11.10 0.25 11.33
C SER A 269 10.46 1.65 11.30
N GLY A 270 10.20 2.20 10.10
CA GLY A 270 9.60 3.52 9.91
C GLY A 270 10.61 4.65 9.82
N PHE A 271 11.92 4.37 9.71
CA PHE A 271 12.92 5.40 9.49
C PHE A 271 13.05 5.75 8.01
N ASP A 272 13.31 7.02 7.75
CA ASP A 272 13.61 7.52 6.40
C ASP A 272 14.89 6.85 5.87
N TYR A 273 14.73 6.12 4.77
CA TYR A 273 15.81 5.49 4.02
C TYR A 273 16.37 6.47 2.99
N GLY A 274 15.53 7.38 2.51
CA GLY A 274 15.83 8.40 1.52
C GLY A 274 14.82 8.47 0.40
N THR A 275 15.13 9.28 -0.60
CA THR A 275 14.22 9.65 -1.68
C THR A 275 14.82 9.34 -3.04
N ILE A 276 14.03 8.75 -3.93
CA ILE A 276 14.35 8.53 -5.35
C ILE A 276 13.58 9.58 -6.15
N ARG A 277 14.26 10.64 -6.59
CA ARG A 277 13.65 11.73 -7.37
C ARG A 277 13.56 11.37 -8.84
N LEU A 278 12.44 11.73 -9.46
CA LEU A 278 12.28 11.63 -10.91
C LEU A 278 13.20 12.61 -11.62
N PRO A 279 13.52 12.38 -12.92
CA PRO A 279 14.29 13.34 -13.71
C PRO A 279 13.53 14.66 -13.90
N GLU A 280 14.28 15.75 -14.14
CA GLU A 280 13.71 17.10 -14.26
C GLU A 280 12.68 17.24 -15.38
N ASP A 281 12.80 16.43 -16.43
CA ASP A 281 11.86 16.39 -17.54
C ASP A 281 10.61 15.53 -17.30
N ALA A 282 10.52 14.80 -16.19
CA ALA A 282 9.30 14.12 -15.77
C ALA A 282 8.29 15.09 -15.13
N GLY A 283 7.04 14.67 -14.99
CA GLY A 283 6.05 15.38 -14.19
C GLY A 283 6.21 15.07 -12.69
N THR A 284 5.34 15.67 -11.87
CA THR A 284 5.39 15.52 -10.40
C THR A 284 4.27 14.68 -9.82
N PHE A 285 3.33 14.20 -10.65
CA PHE A 285 2.18 13.42 -10.18
C PHE A 285 2.50 11.93 -10.17
N VAL A 286 3.41 11.51 -9.26
CA VAL A 286 3.70 10.09 -9.05
C VAL A 286 2.50 9.45 -8.37
N THR A 287 1.82 8.54 -9.05
CA THR A 287 0.56 7.95 -8.58
C THR A 287 0.71 6.53 -8.05
N ASN A 288 1.41 5.67 -8.77
CA ASN A 288 1.55 4.28 -8.36
C ASN A 288 2.90 3.70 -8.74
N LEU A 289 3.26 2.55 -8.15
CA LEU A 289 4.56 1.92 -8.37
C LEU A 289 4.50 0.39 -8.21
N ALA A 290 5.38 -0.30 -8.93
CA ALA A 290 5.51 -1.75 -8.85
C ALA A 290 6.92 -2.20 -9.22
N PHE A 291 7.40 -3.27 -8.56
CA PHE A 291 8.65 -3.92 -8.90
C PHE A 291 8.47 -4.96 -9.99
N TYR A 292 9.40 -5.02 -10.92
CA TYR A 292 9.53 -6.11 -11.85
C TYR A 292 10.95 -6.21 -12.42
N ASP A 293 11.50 -7.43 -12.44
CA ASP A 293 12.79 -7.79 -13.08
C ASP A 293 13.97 -6.84 -12.72
N GLY A 294 14.13 -6.54 -11.43
CA GLY A 294 15.19 -5.67 -10.92
C GLY A 294 15.00 -4.18 -11.18
N TYR A 295 13.79 -3.77 -11.56
CA TYR A 295 13.42 -2.38 -11.75
C TYR A 295 12.23 -2.00 -10.85
N LEU A 296 12.23 -0.76 -10.41
CA LEU A 296 11.06 -0.07 -9.89
C LEU A 296 10.41 0.71 -11.03
N TYR A 297 9.16 0.39 -11.33
CA TYR A 297 8.33 1.08 -12.32
C TYR A 297 7.37 2.02 -11.61
N ILE A 298 7.10 3.17 -12.21
CA ILE A 298 6.14 4.14 -11.70
C ILE A 298 5.23 4.67 -12.80
N THR A 299 4.03 5.10 -12.41
CA THR A 299 3.16 5.95 -13.20
C THR A 299 3.33 7.41 -12.78
N GLU A 300 3.51 8.27 -13.75
CA GLU A 300 3.56 9.72 -13.60
C GLU A 300 2.40 10.32 -14.42
N SER A 301 1.44 10.94 -13.77
CA SER A 301 0.14 11.25 -14.36
C SER A 301 -0.09 12.71 -14.74
N LEU A 302 0.90 13.61 -14.52
CA LEU A 302 0.87 14.97 -15.07
C LEU A 302 1.20 15.00 -16.58
N LYS A 303 2.19 14.19 -16.99
CA LYS A 303 2.61 14.03 -18.38
C LYS A 303 2.15 12.69 -18.98
N ASN A 304 1.47 11.87 -18.22
CA ASN A 304 0.97 10.54 -18.62
C ASN A 304 2.10 9.60 -19.05
N GLU A 305 3.11 9.47 -18.20
CA GLU A 305 4.32 8.72 -18.49
C GLU A 305 4.49 7.52 -17.58
N VAL A 306 5.10 6.46 -18.11
CA VAL A 306 5.61 5.34 -17.33
C VAL A 306 7.13 5.41 -17.33
N TRP A 307 7.70 5.41 -16.14
CA TRP A 307 9.14 5.43 -15.94
C TRP A 307 9.61 4.20 -15.20
N ARG A 308 10.88 3.83 -15.33
CA ARG A 308 11.53 2.81 -14.52
C ARG A 308 12.94 3.20 -14.14
N ILE A 309 13.41 2.71 -13.02
CA ILE A 309 14.79 2.82 -12.57
C ILE A 309 15.29 1.48 -12.07
N LYS A 310 16.54 1.14 -12.38
CA LYS A 310 17.16 -0.10 -11.87
C LYS A 310 17.46 0.04 -10.39
N VAL A 311 17.02 -0.95 -9.60
CA VAL A 311 17.21 -1.03 -8.15
C VAL A 311 17.96 -2.29 -7.76
N ASN A 312 18.60 -2.27 -6.59
CA ASN A 312 19.29 -3.43 -6.04
C ASN A 312 18.33 -4.39 -5.35
N ASN A 313 17.29 -3.84 -4.70
CA ASN A 313 16.34 -4.61 -3.93
C ASN A 313 15.33 -5.32 -4.83
N THR A 314 14.91 -6.50 -4.40
CA THR A 314 13.88 -7.26 -5.09
C THR A 314 12.53 -6.94 -4.47
N GLY A 315 11.55 -6.59 -5.29
CA GLY A 315 10.17 -6.43 -4.82
C GLY A 315 9.61 -7.73 -4.27
N LEU A 316 8.71 -7.63 -3.30
CA LEU A 316 7.93 -8.80 -2.88
C LEU A 316 7.14 -9.33 -4.08
N THR A 317 7.18 -10.66 -4.28
CA THR A 317 6.20 -11.29 -5.17
C THR A 317 4.81 -11.00 -4.61
N PRO A 318 3.95 -10.28 -5.32
CA PRO A 318 2.62 -9.98 -4.82
C PRO A 318 1.90 -11.24 -4.38
N SER A 319 1.28 -11.24 -3.19
CA SER A 319 0.60 -12.41 -2.64
C SER A 319 -0.48 -12.95 -3.57
N GLY A 320 -1.11 -12.08 -4.37
CA GLY A 320 -2.03 -12.48 -5.42
C GLY A 320 -1.41 -13.28 -6.57
N LEU A 321 -0.07 -13.35 -6.70
CA LEU A 321 0.65 -14.11 -7.74
C LEU A 321 1.39 -15.33 -7.20
N LYS A 322 1.47 -15.51 -5.88
CA LYS A 322 2.08 -16.68 -5.22
C LYS A 322 1.28 -17.97 -5.41
#